data_976a926cc245bec8163ddf83466007ed
#
_entry.id   976a926cc245bec8163ddf83466007ed
#
_cell.length_a   1.000
_cell.length_b   1.000
_cell.length_c   1.000
_cell.angle_alpha   90.00
_cell.angle_beta   90.00
_cell.angle_gamma   90.00
#
_symmetry.space_group_name_H-M   'P 1'
#
loop_
_entity.id
_entity.type
_entity.pdbx_description
1 polymer ?
#
loop_
_entity_poly.entity_id
_entity_poly.type
_entity_poly.pdbx_seq_one_letter_code
_entity_poly.pdbx_strand_id
1 'polypeptide(L)'
;MGIFGTIYTCYSGVCTTTIGMKVTADNIANLNTTGFKGSRYEFANESIIATNEAFIKEKGLGSKVKDIRTLYTQGGINTTDIPTDLAISGKGFFIVSDKNGDIFYTRDGQFFINQVDENHFALHNSIGLYLLGADPTAETADLASLRPYLIPKVMPPQGTSEINLQVIFDSRKPTEETNDPLWGNYDATQDVALNEGEYEFVWSLPIYDNLGERRVLQLYADRTSNPNEYELLVALEDPSLDGRGEGPYQGAFLYGILTFGGNGDIIDASFWEITSPSSFDPNLDPPLDLTTLGRPQFNLNIQGNTQTITLDLGFKVEVDGSINRASYASKLLANPFVQLYYNQNGYSQGIFDKIEVITEEGLIRAWYTNGQNLEVAKIFLADFTGYEDSLIKIGSNLFLAREGITPFIFAPGFYERGRVISGALEGSNVDLAMEMINLIVLQRAFQSNVRAIVTADQLLEDFFNKV
;
A
#
# COMPACT_ATOMS: atom_id res chain seq x y z
N MET A 1 -24.64 -53.55 -37.98
CA MET A 1 -24.55 -52.14 -38.35
C MET A 1 -24.30 -52.06 -39.83
N GLY A 2 -25.07 -51.27 -40.59
CA GLY A 2 -24.75 -51.07 -42.01
C GLY A 2 -23.50 -50.17 -42.11
N ILE A 3 -22.78 -50.23 -43.23
CA ILE A 3 -21.54 -49.44 -43.49
C ILE A 3 -21.72 -47.97 -43.23
N PHE A 4 -22.89 -47.37 -43.51
CA PHE A 4 -23.25 -46.02 -43.18
C PHE A 4 -23.19 -45.71 -41.63
N GLY A 5 -23.58 -46.68 -40.78
CA GLY A 5 -23.47 -46.55 -39.35
C GLY A 5 -22.02 -46.51 -38.89
N THR A 6 -21.11 -47.23 -39.54
CA THR A 6 -19.67 -47.19 -39.25
C THR A 6 -19.08 -45.83 -39.64
N ILE A 7 -19.43 -45.32 -40.85
CA ILE A 7 -18.99 -44.01 -41.34
C ILE A 7 -19.44 -42.91 -40.34
N TYR A 8 -20.71 -42.92 -39.89
CA TYR A 8 -21.21 -41.93 -38.94
C TYR A 8 -20.47 -41.97 -37.59
N THR A 9 -20.25 -43.19 -37.06
CA THR A 9 -19.51 -43.38 -35.79
C THR A 9 -18.07 -42.86 -35.90
N CYS A 10 -17.38 -43.16 -37.01
CA CYS A 10 -16.03 -42.66 -37.25
C CYS A 10 -15.99 -41.13 -37.46
N TYR A 11 -17.00 -40.57 -38.15
CA TYR A 11 -17.14 -39.13 -38.36
C TYR A 11 -17.32 -38.40 -37.01
N SER A 12 -18.17 -38.93 -36.12
CA SER A 12 -18.31 -38.36 -34.76
C SER A 12 -16.99 -38.39 -34.01
N GLY A 13 -16.19 -39.46 -34.13
CA GLY A 13 -14.85 -39.56 -33.59
C GLY A 13 -13.86 -38.55 -34.18
N VAL A 14 -13.92 -38.27 -35.48
CA VAL A 14 -13.14 -37.21 -36.14
C VAL A 14 -13.49 -35.84 -35.56
N CYS A 15 -14.78 -35.54 -35.44
CA CYS A 15 -15.26 -34.28 -34.89
C CYS A 15 -14.77 -34.03 -33.42
N THR A 16 -14.94 -35.05 -32.56
CA THR A 16 -14.54 -34.95 -31.14
C THR A 16 -13.04 -34.82 -30.99
N THR A 17 -12.23 -35.61 -31.73
CA THR A 17 -10.76 -35.50 -31.69
C THR A 17 -10.27 -34.16 -32.21
N THR A 18 -10.92 -33.57 -33.22
CA THR A 18 -10.59 -32.22 -33.70
C THR A 18 -10.80 -31.16 -32.66
N ILE A 19 -11.89 -31.22 -31.91
CA ILE A 19 -12.16 -30.29 -30.80
C ILE A 19 -11.12 -30.48 -29.68
N GLY A 20 -10.80 -31.72 -29.32
CA GLY A 20 -9.74 -32.01 -28.34
C GLY A 20 -8.39 -31.43 -28.77
N MET A 21 -8.00 -31.59 -30.06
CA MET A 21 -6.77 -31.00 -30.60
C MET A 21 -6.77 -29.48 -30.54
N LYS A 22 -7.91 -28.80 -30.77
CA LYS A 22 -8.02 -27.35 -30.63
C LYS A 22 -7.78 -26.89 -29.21
N VAL A 23 -8.38 -27.56 -28.21
CA VAL A 23 -8.19 -27.23 -26.79
C VAL A 23 -6.74 -27.45 -26.39
N THR A 24 -6.13 -28.58 -26.75
CA THR A 24 -4.71 -28.86 -26.46
C THR A 24 -3.78 -27.86 -27.15
N ALA A 25 -4.06 -27.47 -28.39
CA ALA A 25 -3.27 -26.46 -29.10
C ALA A 25 -3.40 -25.06 -28.44
N ASP A 26 -4.58 -24.67 -27.96
CA ASP A 26 -4.79 -23.41 -27.21
C ASP A 26 -4.00 -23.44 -25.90
N ASN A 27 -4.02 -24.55 -25.16
CA ASN A 27 -3.21 -24.71 -23.95
C ASN A 27 -1.70 -24.53 -24.24
N ILE A 28 -1.20 -25.22 -25.30
CA ILE A 28 0.22 -25.12 -25.69
C ILE A 28 0.59 -23.68 -26.10
N ALA A 29 -0.26 -23.03 -26.88
CA ALA A 29 -0.03 -21.65 -27.33
C ALA A 29 0.08 -20.67 -26.17
N ASN A 30 -0.61 -20.93 -25.06
CA ASN A 30 -0.67 -20.08 -23.88
C ASN A 30 0.23 -20.57 -22.71
N LEU A 31 1.24 -21.39 -22.99
CA LEU A 31 2.18 -21.90 -21.99
C LEU A 31 2.92 -20.78 -21.25
N ASN A 32 3.30 -19.73 -21.95
CA ASN A 32 4.04 -18.59 -21.41
C ASN A 32 3.14 -17.39 -21.09
N THR A 33 1.83 -17.53 -21.14
CA THR A 33 0.88 -16.45 -20.85
C THR A 33 0.65 -16.36 -19.36
N THR A 34 0.92 -15.19 -18.77
CA THR A 34 0.77 -14.91 -17.34
C THR A 34 -0.68 -15.12 -16.89
N GLY A 35 -0.86 -15.84 -15.78
CA GLY A 35 -2.18 -16.09 -15.20
C GLY A 35 -3.11 -16.98 -16.03
N PHE A 36 -2.63 -17.56 -17.12
CA PHE A 36 -3.45 -18.42 -18.00
C PHE A 36 -3.92 -19.67 -17.25
N LYS A 37 -5.20 -20.00 -17.44
CA LYS A 37 -5.81 -21.22 -16.94
C LYS A 37 -6.15 -22.12 -18.12
N GLY A 38 -5.48 -23.26 -18.20
CA GLY A 38 -5.68 -24.27 -19.22
C GLY A 38 -7.09 -24.83 -19.19
N SER A 39 -7.51 -25.38 -20.30
CA SER A 39 -8.83 -26.05 -20.46
C SER A 39 -8.67 -27.54 -20.69
N ARG A 40 -9.61 -28.31 -20.20
CA ARG A 40 -9.70 -29.75 -20.40
C ARG A 40 -11.00 -30.08 -21.09
N TYR A 41 -10.92 -30.94 -22.11
CA TYR A 41 -12.09 -31.50 -22.81
C TYR A 41 -12.56 -32.80 -22.15
N GLU A 42 -13.88 -33.03 -22.14
CA GLU A 42 -14.50 -34.27 -21.70
C GLU A 42 -15.32 -34.86 -22.86
N PHE A 43 -15.08 -36.13 -23.16
CA PHE A 43 -15.87 -36.85 -24.16
C PHE A 43 -16.92 -37.70 -23.48
N ALA A 44 -18.07 -37.86 -24.15
CA ALA A 44 -19.13 -38.79 -23.78
C ALA A 44 -19.46 -39.72 -24.97
N ASN A 45 -19.87 -40.94 -24.65
CA ASN A 45 -20.45 -41.81 -25.65
C ASN A 45 -21.79 -41.26 -26.13
N GLU A 46 -22.10 -41.47 -27.37
CA GLU A 46 -23.42 -41.25 -27.92
C GLU A 46 -24.07 -42.61 -28.24
N SER A 47 -25.23 -42.86 -27.64
CA SER A 47 -25.94 -44.16 -27.82
C SER A 47 -27.44 -43.96 -27.85
N ILE A 48 -28.12 -44.83 -28.58
CA ILE A 48 -29.57 -44.92 -28.57
C ILE A 48 -29.95 -46.25 -27.90
N ILE A 49 -30.89 -46.16 -26.94
CA ILE A 49 -31.51 -47.31 -26.33
C ILE A 49 -32.70 -47.71 -27.21
N ALA A 50 -32.60 -48.83 -27.95
CA ALA A 50 -33.73 -49.42 -28.67
C ALA A 50 -34.43 -50.40 -27.74
N THR A 51 -35.66 -50.09 -27.34
CA THR A 51 -36.53 -50.99 -26.58
C THR A 51 -37.46 -51.73 -27.53
N ASN A 52 -37.24 -53.04 -27.74
CA ASN A 52 -38.25 -53.96 -28.23
C ASN A 52 -38.76 -54.76 -27.06
N GLU A 53 -40.03 -55.21 -27.11
CA GLU A 53 -40.75 -55.88 -25.99
C GLU A 53 -40.02 -57.08 -25.36
N ALA A 54 -38.92 -57.56 -25.97
CA ALA A 54 -38.16 -58.71 -25.47
C ALA A 54 -36.72 -58.42 -25.06
N PHE A 55 -36.09 -57.31 -25.51
CA PHE A 55 -34.66 -56.98 -25.22
C PHE A 55 -34.37 -55.49 -25.29
N ILE A 56 -33.66 -55.00 -24.26
CA ILE A 56 -33.03 -53.66 -24.27
C ILE A 56 -31.68 -53.80 -24.99
N LYS A 57 -31.50 -53.15 -26.13
CA LYS A 57 -30.25 -53.16 -26.88
C LYS A 57 -29.72 -51.76 -27.04
N GLU A 58 -28.58 -51.49 -26.41
CA GLU A 58 -27.85 -50.25 -26.62
C GLU A 58 -27.13 -50.29 -27.95
N LYS A 59 -27.31 -49.28 -28.80
CA LYS A 59 -26.60 -49.10 -30.06
C LYS A 59 -25.72 -47.84 -29.94
N GLY A 60 -24.41 -48.04 -29.98
CA GLY A 60 -23.43 -46.96 -30.03
C GLY A 60 -23.54 -46.14 -31.32
N LEU A 61 -23.53 -44.82 -31.21
CA LEU A 61 -23.54 -43.86 -32.32
C LEU A 61 -22.22 -43.08 -32.42
N GLY A 62 -21.24 -43.39 -31.56
CA GLY A 62 -19.94 -42.73 -31.53
C GLY A 62 -19.72 -41.90 -30.27
N SER A 63 -19.03 -40.78 -30.44
CA SER A 63 -18.66 -39.89 -29.32
C SER A 63 -19.06 -38.44 -29.58
N LYS A 64 -19.31 -37.72 -28.55
CA LYS A 64 -19.51 -36.27 -28.58
C LYS A 64 -18.69 -35.58 -27.50
N VAL A 65 -18.39 -34.30 -27.69
CA VAL A 65 -17.84 -33.47 -26.62
C VAL A 65 -18.95 -33.22 -25.63
N LYS A 66 -18.71 -33.62 -24.36
CA LYS A 66 -19.63 -33.38 -23.25
C LYS A 66 -19.47 -31.96 -22.73
N ASP A 67 -18.22 -31.56 -22.50
CA ASP A 67 -17.91 -30.28 -21.90
C ASP A 67 -16.44 -29.89 -22.16
N ILE A 68 -16.15 -28.60 -22.06
CA ILE A 68 -14.79 -28.04 -22.03
C ILE A 68 -14.67 -27.20 -20.75
N ARG A 69 -13.90 -27.71 -19.77
CA ARG A 69 -13.76 -27.10 -18.45
C ARG A 69 -12.45 -26.41 -18.32
N THR A 70 -12.46 -25.22 -17.68
CA THR A 70 -11.25 -24.51 -17.31
C THR A 70 -10.66 -25.09 -16.03
N LEU A 71 -9.35 -25.30 -16.01
CA LEU A 71 -8.62 -25.80 -14.84
C LEU A 71 -8.13 -24.61 -14.00
N TYR A 72 -8.69 -24.45 -12.82
CA TYR A 72 -8.35 -23.34 -11.91
C TYR A 72 -7.21 -23.67 -10.94
N THR A 73 -6.42 -24.71 -11.23
CA THR A 73 -5.21 -25.00 -10.45
C THR A 73 -4.21 -23.84 -10.56
N GLN A 74 -3.44 -23.65 -9.51
CA GLN A 74 -2.40 -22.63 -9.48
C GLN A 74 -1.25 -22.99 -10.41
N GLY A 75 -0.74 -22.01 -11.17
CA GLY A 75 0.49 -22.09 -11.94
C GLY A 75 1.74 -21.87 -11.10
N GLY A 76 2.92 -22.00 -11.68
CA GLY A 76 4.17 -21.65 -11.02
C GLY A 76 4.24 -20.15 -10.72
N ILE A 77 4.75 -19.77 -9.57
CA ILE A 77 5.00 -18.36 -9.22
C ILE A 77 6.45 -18.04 -9.56
N ASN A 78 6.66 -17.06 -10.44
CA ASN A 78 7.97 -16.59 -10.87
C ASN A 78 8.19 -15.18 -10.30
N THR A 79 9.32 -14.96 -9.63
CA THR A 79 9.70 -13.65 -9.10
C THR A 79 10.14 -12.72 -10.23
N THR A 80 9.77 -11.45 -10.10
CA THR A 80 10.18 -10.34 -10.98
C THR A 80 10.80 -9.22 -10.16
N ASP A 81 11.51 -8.29 -10.80
CA ASP A 81 12.08 -7.12 -10.14
C ASP A 81 11.12 -5.91 -10.14
N ILE A 82 9.88 -6.10 -10.58
CA ILE A 82 8.89 -5.04 -10.73
C ILE A 82 7.89 -5.08 -9.56
N PRO A 83 7.84 -4.06 -8.69
CA PRO A 83 6.98 -4.06 -7.51
C PRO A 83 5.47 -4.11 -7.82
N THR A 84 5.07 -3.69 -9.02
CA THR A 84 3.67 -3.70 -9.48
C THR A 84 3.23 -5.03 -10.09
N ASP A 85 4.16 -5.96 -10.28
CA ASP A 85 3.84 -7.34 -10.63
C ASP A 85 3.36 -8.07 -9.39
N LEU A 86 2.16 -8.61 -9.46
CA LEU A 86 1.47 -9.23 -8.32
C LEU A 86 1.10 -10.67 -8.64
N ALA A 87 1.38 -11.58 -7.72
CA ALA A 87 0.90 -12.96 -7.82
C ALA A 87 -0.02 -13.29 -6.64
N ILE A 88 -0.99 -14.17 -6.89
CA ILE A 88 -1.82 -14.73 -5.81
C ILE A 88 -1.30 -16.12 -5.48
N SER A 89 -0.84 -16.32 -4.25
CA SER A 89 -0.52 -17.65 -3.73
C SER A 89 -1.74 -18.22 -3.02
N GLY A 90 -2.35 -19.25 -3.61
CA GLY A 90 -3.58 -19.85 -3.12
C GLY A 90 -4.82 -19.49 -3.95
N LYS A 91 -6.00 -19.49 -3.31
CA LYS A 91 -7.29 -19.24 -3.95
C LYS A 91 -7.60 -17.76 -4.06
N GLY A 92 -8.37 -17.36 -5.09
CA GLY A 92 -8.88 -16.00 -5.27
C GLY A 92 -8.50 -15.44 -6.65
N PHE A 93 -9.02 -14.26 -6.97
CA PHE A 93 -8.77 -13.50 -8.19
C PHE A 93 -8.59 -12.04 -7.86
N PHE A 94 -7.76 -11.34 -8.61
CA PHE A 94 -7.77 -9.89 -8.64
C PHE A 94 -9.10 -9.39 -9.21
N ILE A 95 -9.60 -8.31 -8.65
CA ILE A 95 -10.83 -7.65 -9.07
C ILE A 95 -10.42 -6.42 -9.87
N VAL A 96 -10.84 -6.36 -11.11
CA VAL A 96 -10.53 -5.24 -12.00
C VAL A 96 -11.81 -4.69 -12.61
N SER A 97 -11.83 -3.41 -12.95
CA SER A 97 -12.98 -2.78 -13.61
C SER A 97 -12.57 -1.97 -14.83
N ASP A 98 -13.49 -1.83 -15.74
CA ASP A 98 -13.38 -0.88 -16.84
C ASP A 98 -13.79 0.56 -16.40
N LYS A 99 -13.74 1.49 -17.34
CA LYS A 99 -14.16 2.89 -17.11
C LYS A 99 -15.67 3.06 -16.91
N ASN A 100 -16.48 2.07 -17.30
CA ASN A 100 -17.93 2.09 -17.12
C ASN A 100 -18.37 1.52 -15.77
N GLY A 101 -17.42 0.87 -15.05
CA GLY A 101 -17.69 0.20 -13.78
C GLY A 101 -18.01 -1.28 -13.91
N ASP A 102 -17.87 -1.87 -15.12
CA ASP A 102 -18.02 -3.32 -15.30
C ASP A 102 -16.86 -4.05 -14.63
N ILE A 103 -17.18 -5.09 -13.86
CA ILE A 103 -16.23 -5.80 -13.01
C ILE A 103 -15.82 -7.12 -13.66
N PHE A 104 -14.52 -7.36 -13.68
CA PHE A 104 -13.89 -8.56 -14.17
C PHE A 104 -12.93 -9.13 -13.12
N TYR A 105 -12.62 -10.42 -13.28
CA TYR A 105 -11.73 -11.15 -12.41
C TYR A 105 -10.56 -11.68 -13.20
N THR A 106 -9.35 -11.64 -12.63
CA THR A 106 -8.14 -12.10 -13.32
C THR A 106 -7.14 -12.73 -12.37
N ARG A 107 -6.29 -13.61 -12.91
CA ARG A 107 -5.07 -14.10 -12.29
C ARG A 107 -3.81 -13.46 -12.89
N ASP A 108 -3.98 -12.67 -13.94
CA ASP A 108 -2.91 -11.88 -14.50
C ASP A 108 -2.63 -10.70 -13.58
N GLY A 109 -1.45 -10.69 -12.99
CA GLY A 109 -1.01 -9.68 -12.04
C GLY A 109 -0.06 -8.65 -12.64
N GLN A 110 0.05 -8.54 -13.96
CA GLN A 110 0.85 -7.50 -14.61
C GLN A 110 0.11 -6.16 -14.55
N PHE A 111 0.49 -5.33 -13.59
CA PHE A 111 -0.10 -4.00 -13.43
C PHE A 111 0.93 -2.91 -13.74
N PHE A 112 0.45 -1.84 -14.35
CA PHE A 112 1.22 -0.68 -14.73
C PHE A 112 0.66 0.58 -14.06
N ILE A 113 1.55 1.50 -13.72
CA ILE A 113 1.18 2.82 -13.19
C ILE A 113 0.96 3.75 -14.37
N ASN A 114 -0.25 4.25 -14.53
CA ASN A 114 -0.55 5.26 -15.54
C ASN A 114 -1.31 6.43 -14.95
N GLN A 115 -1.12 7.57 -15.60
CA GLN A 115 -1.85 8.78 -15.27
C GLN A 115 -3.31 8.65 -15.71
N VAL A 116 -4.23 8.86 -14.75
CA VAL A 116 -5.68 8.85 -14.99
C VAL A 116 -6.19 10.25 -15.26
N ASP A 117 -5.70 11.22 -14.49
CA ASP A 117 -6.01 12.64 -14.62
C ASP A 117 -4.75 13.49 -14.35
N GLU A 118 -4.88 14.82 -14.32
CA GLU A 118 -3.75 15.75 -14.12
C GLU A 118 -3.02 15.52 -12.79
N ASN A 119 -3.72 15.04 -11.76
CA ASN A 119 -3.23 14.98 -10.39
C ASN A 119 -3.05 13.56 -9.85
N HIS A 120 -3.50 12.52 -10.58
CA HIS A 120 -3.51 11.17 -10.05
C HIS A 120 -2.97 10.13 -11.02
N PHE A 121 -2.34 9.10 -10.44
CA PHE A 121 -2.02 7.84 -11.09
C PHE A 121 -2.98 6.73 -10.60
N ALA A 122 -3.09 5.65 -11.36
CA ALA A 122 -3.73 4.41 -10.92
C ALA A 122 -3.03 3.20 -11.52
N LEU A 123 -3.26 2.04 -10.90
CA LEU A 123 -2.80 0.75 -11.39
C LEU A 123 -3.83 0.17 -12.37
N HIS A 124 -3.38 -0.18 -13.56
CA HIS A 124 -4.19 -0.86 -14.58
C HIS A 124 -3.41 -1.99 -15.23
N ASN A 125 -4.12 -2.97 -15.79
CA ASN A 125 -3.50 -4.04 -16.56
C ASN A 125 -3.21 -3.60 -18.01
N SER A 126 -2.61 -4.50 -18.81
CA SER A 126 -2.26 -4.26 -20.23
C SER A 126 -3.45 -3.91 -21.14
N ILE A 127 -4.68 -4.21 -20.72
CA ILE A 127 -5.92 -3.95 -21.47
C ILE A 127 -6.60 -2.65 -21.03
N GLY A 128 -6.06 -1.98 -19.99
CA GLY A 128 -6.58 -0.71 -19.47
C GLY A 128 -7.67 -0.86 -18.41
N LEU A 129 -7.82 -2.03 -17.79
CA LEU A 129 -8.71 -2.25 -16.66
C LEU A 129 -8.01 -1.86 -15.35
N TYR A 130 -8.70 -1.12 -14.50
CA TYR A 130 -8.18 -0.65 -13.22
C TYR A 130 -8.27 -1.74 -12.15
N LEU A 131 -7.20 -1.94 -11.39
CA LEU A 131 -7.21 -2.78 -10.21
C LEU A 131 -8.06 -2.11 -9.12
N LEU A 132 -8.99 -2.87 -8.53
CA LEU A 132 -9.85 -2.38 -7.47
C LEU A 132 -9.29 -2.69 -6.09
N GLY A 133 -9.55 -1.79 -5.15
CA GLY A 133 -9.24 -1.98 -3.73
C GLY A 133 -10.19 -1.18 -2.84
N ALA A 134 -9.98 -1.31 -1.55
CA ALA A 134 -10.70 -0.59 -0.52
C ALA A 134 -9.78 0.35 0.27
N ASP A 135 -10.34 1.06 1.23
CA ASP A 135 -9.60 1.88 2.18
C ASP A 135 -8.45 1.09 2.84
N PRO A 136 -7.27 1.65 3.04
CA PRO A 136 -6.12 0.98 3.66
C PRO A 136 -6.42 0.35 5.01
N THR A 137 -7.30 0.97 5.78
CA THR A 137 -7.69 0.52 7.12
C THR A 137 -8.82 -0.52 7.13
N ALA A 138 -9.40 -0.82 5.95
CA ALA A 138 -10.52 -1.76 5.87
C ALA A 138 -10.09 -3.20 6.19
N GLU A 139 -10.77 -3.84 7.11
CA GLU A 139 -10.59 -5.27 7.40
C GLU A 139 -11.48 -6.15 6.50
N THR A 140 -12.64 -5.62 6.09
CA THR A 140 -13.61 -6.27 5.20
C THR A 140 -14.06 -5.30 4.12
N ALA A 141 -14.40 -5.82 2.95
CA ALA A 141 -14.92 -5.05 1.86
C ALA A 141 -16.04 -5.81 1.14
N ASP A 142 -17.02 -5.06 0.65
CA ASP A 142 -18.03 -5.55 -0.28
C ASP A 142 -17.72 -5.07 -1.69
N LEU A 143 -18.25 -5.78 -2.69
CA LEU A 143 -18.01 -5.43 -4.11
C LEU A 143 -18.37 -3.96 -4.44
N ALA A 144 -19.39 -3.42 -3.78
CA ALA A 144 -19.82 -2.03 -3.96
C ALA A 144 -18.89 -1.00 -3.29
N SER A 145 -18.05 -1.40 -2.34
CA SER A 145 -17.09 -0.53 -1.66
C SER A 145 -15.74 -0.46 -2.38
N LEU A 146 -15.49 -1.39 -3.30
CA LEU A 146 -14.24 -1.44 -4.06
C LEU A 146 -14.24 -0.35 -5.15
N ARG A 147 -13.13 0.34 -5.28
CA ARG A 147 -12.89 1.42 -6.26
C ARG A 147 -11.51 1.31 -6.89
N PRO A 148 -11.32 1.88 -8.09
CA PRO A 148 -9.98 2.20 -8.56
C PRO A 148 -9.34 3.20 -7.61
N TYR A 149 -8.15 2.92 -7.10
CA TYR A 149 -7.48 3.89 -6.23
C TYR A 149 -6.65 4.86 -7.03
N LEU A 150 -6.76 6.09 -6.57
CA LEU A 150 -6.03 7.21 -7.13
C LEU A 150 -4.84 7.51 -6.24
N ILE A 151 -3.65 7.47 -6.83
CA ILE A 151 -2.40 7.79 -6.18
C ILE A 151 -2.10 9.25 -6.48
N PRO A 152 -2.07 10.15 -5.48
CA PRO A 152 -1.76 11.55 -5.72
C PRO A 152 -0.36 11.72 -6.32
N LYS A 153 -0.24 12.52 -7.37
CA LYS A 153 1.06 12.89 -7.96
C LYS A 153 1.92 13.70 -7.01
N VAL A 154 1.26 14.50 -6.21
CA VAL A 154 1.89 15.45 -5.31
C VAL A 154 1.30 15.25 -3.92
N MET A 155 2.17 15.07 -2.96
CA MET A 155 1.82 15.10 -1.54
C MET A 155 1.94 16.54 -1.06
N PRO A 156 0.87 17.16 -0.54
CA PRO A 156 0.96 18.53 -0.05
C PRO A 156 1.93 18.61 1.14
N PRO A 157 2.56 19.77 1.35
CA PRO A 157 3.43 19.97 2.50
C PRO A 157 2.63 19.92 3.81
N GLN A 158 3.30 19.59 4.88
CA GLN A 158 2.75 19.63 6.23
C GLN A 158 3.64 20.46 7.13
N GLY A 159 3.10 21.52 7.71
CA GLY A 159 3.80 22.30 8.74
C GLY A 159 4.05 21.48 10.01
N THR A 160 5.17 21.75 10.66
CA THR A 160 5.53 21.08 11.92
C THR A 160 4.56 21.48 13.02
N SER A 161 3.87 20.55 13.63
CA SER A 161 2.99 20.77 14.77
C SER A 161 3.51 20.15 16.07
N GLU A 162 4.50 19.28 15.99
CA GLU A 162 5.10 18.63 17.15
C GLU A 162 6.60 18.48 16.95
N ILE A 163 7.35 18.84 17.98
CA ILE A 163 8.81 18.67 18.10
C ILE A 163 9.08 17.79 19.29
N ASN A 164 9.67 16.63 19.07
CA ASN A 164 10.12 15.71 20.11
C ASN A 164 11.64 15.86 20.30
N LEU A 165 12.07 16.31 21.46
CA LEU A 165 13.46 16.60 21.75
C LEU A 165 13.90 15.96 23.06
N GLN A 166 14.99 15.22 23.03
CA GLN A 166 15.66 14.72 24.22
C GLN A 166 17.04 15.35 24.36
N VAL A 167 17.28 16.01 25.47
CA VAL A 167 18.51 16.76 25.75
C VAL A 167 19.10 16.34 27.09
N ILE A 168 20.41 16.26 27.16
CA ILE A 168 21.15 16.20 28.44
C ILE A 168 21.73 17.55 28.70
N PHE A 169 21.33 18.15 29.84
CA PHE A 169 21.89 19.38 30.39
C PHE A 169 23.12 19.06 31.24
N ASP A 170 24.14 19.92 31.21
CA ASP A 170 25.41 19.69 31.91
C ASP A 170 25.37 20.27 33.34
N SER A 171 25.29 19.41 34.36
CA SER A 171 25.27 19.80 35.75
C SER A 171 26.61 20.38 36.28
N ARG A 172 27.69 20.29 35.50
CA ARG A 172 29.03 20.77 35.90
C ARG A 172 29.26 22.23 35.56
N LYS A 173 28.39 22.82 34.72
CA LYS A 173 28.49 24.25 34.41
C LYS A 173 28.28 25.08 35.65
N PRO A 174 29.01 26.22 35.81
CA PRO A 174 28.82 27.11 36.94
C PRO A 174 27.42 27.73 36.88
N THR A 175 26.84 28.01 38.03
CA THR A 175 25.66 28.87 38.12
C THR A 175 26.06 30.30 37.79
N GLU A 176 25.17 31.06 37.19
CA GLU A 176 25.40 32.49 36.97
C GLU A 176 25.54 33.25 38.28
N GLU A 177 26.53 34.17 38.34
CA GLU A 177 26.73 35.05 39.50
C GLU A 177 25.78 36.25 39.48
N THR A 178 25.29 36.61 38.29
CA THR A 178 24.35 37.72 38.06
C THR A 178 23.03 37.15 37.52
N ASN A 179 21.93 37.73 37.98
CA ASN A 179 20.59 37.36 37.47
C ASN A 179 20.36 38.05 36.12
N ASP A 180 20.91 37.49 35.06
CA ASP A 180 20.89 38.02 33.70
C ASP A 180 20.18 37.00 32.77
N PRO A 181 18.84 37.02 32.78
CA PRO A 181 18.07 35.96 32.12
C PRO A 181 18.11 36.06 30.60
N LEU A 182 18.05 34.90 29.87
CA LEU A 182 18.04 34.80 28.42
C LEU A 182 17.01 35.73 27.75
N TRP A 183 15.82 35.86 28.35
CA TRP A 183 14.80 36.77 27.82
C TRP A 183 15.19 38.24 27.90
N GLY A 184 15.97 38.64 28.90
CA GLY A 184 16.46 40.02 29.09
C GLY A 184 17.60 40.39 28.16
N ASN A 185 18.39 39.40 27.74
CA ASN A 185 19.53 39.57 26.84
C ASN A 185 19.13 39.46 25.35
N TYR A 186 17.99 38.83 25.07
CA TYR A 186 17.52 38.71 23.71
C TYR A 186 17.03 40.03 23.14
N ASP A 187 17.66 40.52 22.05
CA ASP A 187 17.26 41.73 21.35
C ASP A 187 17.42 41.57 19.84
N ALA A 188 16.35 41.27 19.14
CA ALA A 188 16.31 41.10 17.67
C ALA A 188 16.52 42.42 16.91
N THR A 189 16.60 43.58 17.56
CA THR A 189 16.95 44.86 16.91
C THR A 189 18.46 45.00 16.69
N GLN A 190 19.27 44.14 17.30
CA GLN A 190 20.71 44.05 17.10
C GLN A 190 21.05 43.17 15.88
N ASP A 191 22.28 43.28 15.39
CA ASP A 191 22.77 42.43 14.28
C ASP A 191 22.74 40.93 14.63
N VAL A 192 22.92 40.60 15.90
CA VAL A 192 22.79 39.27 16.49
C VAL A 192 21.86 39.38 17.69
N ALA A 193 20.75 38.64 17.66
CA ALA A 193 19.70 38.74 18.66
C ALA A 193 20.13 38.26 20.06
N LEU A 194 21.10 37.34 20.13
CA LEU A 194 21.72 36.85 21.36
C LEU A 194 23.19 36.51 21.09
N ASN A 195 24.14 37.17 21.75
CA ASN A 195 25.57 37.00 21.46
C ASN A 195 26.15 35.74 22.10
N GLU A 196 27.26 35.24 21.52
CA GLU A 196 28.04 34.18 22.18
C GLU A 196 28.52 34.62 23.56
N GLY A 197 28.16 33.84 24.57
CA GLY A 197 28.46 34.14 25.99
C GLY A 197 27.26 34.61 26.81
N GLU A 198 26.13 34.92 26.17
CA GLU A 198 24.83 35.20 26.80
C GLU A 198 23.96 33.93 26.94
N TYR A 199 24.46 32.77 26.47
CA TYR A 199 23.87 31.45 26.62
C TYR A 199 24.94 30.38 26.75
N GLU A 200 24.63 29.30 27.42
CA GLU A 200 25.56 28.15 27.54
C GLU A 200 25.52 27.22 26.36
N PHE A 201 24.32 27.01 25.75
CA PHE A 201 24.15 26.11 24.63
C PHE A 201 22.99 26.49 23.71
N VAL A 202 23.12 26.14 22.42
CA VAL A 202 22.08 26.31 21.41
C VAL A 202 21.92 25.05 20.57
N TRP A 203 20.67 24.65 20.33
CA TRP A 203 20.32 23.56 19.39
C TRP A 203 19.53 24.12 18.24
N SER A 204 19.98 23.80 17.03
CA SER A 204 19.24 24.10 15.80
C SER A 204 18.19 23.02 15.54
N LEU A 205 16.94 23.41 15.50
CA LEU A 205 15.77 22.55 15.31
C LEU A 205 15.15 22.84 13.93
N PRO A 206 15.47 22.08 12.89
CA PRO A 206 14.89 22.27 11.57
C PRO A 206 13.42 21.89 11.58
N ILE A 207 12.56 22.80 11.19
CA ILE A 207 11.11 22.63 11.06
C ILE A 207 10.65 22.93 9.64
N TYR A 208 9.37 22.64 9.36
CA TYR A 208 8.72 23.06 8.12
C TYR A 208 7.54 23.97 8.44
N ASP A 209 7.42 25.05 7.67
CA ASP A 209 6.26 25.92 7.75
C ASP A 209 5.06 25.34 6.98
N ASN A 210 3.88 25.96 7.08
CA ASN A 210 2.67 25.49 6.40
C ASN A 210 2.77 25.50 4.84
N LEU A 211 3.78 26.18 4.30
CA LEU A 211 4.07 26.18 2.86
C LEU A 211 5.08 25.10 2.46
N GLY A 212 5.64 24.38 3.45
CA GLY A 212 6.63 23.33 3.25
C GLY A 212 8.06 23.84 3.09
N GLU A 213 8.31 25.11 3.38
CA GLU A 213 9.67 25.63 3.44
C GLU A 213 10.35 25.25 4.75
N ARG A 214 11.61 24.84 4.63
CA ARG A 214 12.42 24.49 5.79
C ARG A 214 12.85 25.77 6.49
N ARG A 215 12.51 25.86 7.80
CA ARG A 215 12.94 26.91 8.72
C ARG A 215 13.76 26.29 9.84
N VAL A 216 14.50 27.11 10.54
CA VAL A 216 15.30 26.69 11.68
C VAL A 216 14.85 27.47 12.90
N LEU A 217 14.41 26.75 13.94
CA LEU A 217 14.27 27.28 15.28
C LEU A 217 15.56 27.01 16.03
N GLN A 218 15.96 27.95 16.88
CA GLN A 218 17.05 27.79 17.82
C GLN A 218 16.47 27.67 19.21
N LEU A 219 16.87 26.64 19.93
CA LEU A 219 16.58 26.45 21.33
C LEU A 219 17.85 26.81 22.09
N TYR A 220 17.85 27.98 22.71
CA TYR A 220 18.90 28.41 23.59
C TYR A 220 18.66 27.86 24.99
N ALA A 221 19.71 27.50 25.69
CA ALA A 221 19.68 27.06 27.08
C ALA A 221 20.75 27.73 27.86
N ASP A 222 20.38 28.20 29.04
CA ASP A 222 21.30 28.78 30.00
C ASP A 222 20.98 28.35 31.42
N ARG A 223 21.96 28.48 32.32
CA ARG A 223 21.79 28.09 33.70
C ARG A 223 21.43 29.33 34.53
N THR A 224 20.39 29.21 35.33
CA THR A 224 20.00 30.28 36.24
C THR A 224 20.94 30.37 37.45
N SER A 225 20.77 31.39 38.30
CA SER A 225 21.47 31.49 39.57
C SER A 225 21.17 30.35 40.56
N ASN A 226 20.09 29.58 40.30
CA ASN A 226 19.72 28.38 41.06
C ASN A 226 20.44 27.15 40.53
N PRO A 227 21.09 26.33 41.37
CA PRO A 227 21.94 25.23 40.89
C PRO A 227 21.26 24.10 40.14
N ASN A 228 19.95 23.97 40.19
CA ASN A 228 19.18 22.91 39.54
C ASN A 228 18.17 23.45 38.55
N GLU A 229 18.33 24.66 38.07
CA GLU A 229 17.42 25.29 37.11
C GLU A 229 18.15 25.66 35.83
N TYR A 230 17.47 25.44 34.72
CA TYR A 230 17.85 25.86 33.38
C TYR A 230 16.72 26.66 32.77
N GLU A 231 17.06 27.76 32.16
CA GLU A 231 16.14 28.50 31.31
C GLU A 231 16.34 28.13 29.84
N LEU A 232 15.25 28.24 29.11
CA LEU A 232 15.16 27.91 27.70
C LEU A 232 14.51 29.07 26.95
N LEU A 233 15.03 29.39 25.79
CA LEU A 233 14.41 30.32 24.84
C LEU A 233 14.34 29.72 23.46
N VAL A 234 13.14 29.67 22.87
CA VAL A 234 12.92 29.20 21.49
C VAL A 234 12.73 30.43 20.61
N ALA A 235 13.60 30.55 19.61
CA ALA A 235 13.56 31.64 18.65
C ALA A 235 13.84 31.19 17.23
N LEU A 236 13.42 31.97 16.24
CA LEU A 236 13.84 31.77 14.84
C LEU A 236 15.31 32.13 14.66
N GLU A 237 16.02 31.36 13.84
CA GLU A 237 17.39 31.71 13.40
C GLU A 237 17.41 33.03 12.63
N ASP A 238 16.37 33.31 11.86
CA ASP A 238 16.17 34.59 11.17
C ASP A 238 14.92 35.31 11.73
N PRO A 239 15.09 36.26 12.67
CA PRO A 239 13.98 36.98 13.27
C PRO A 239 13.11 37.78 12.26
N SER A 240 13.68 38.15 11.08
CA SER A 240 12.96 38.91 10.07
C SER A 240 11.78 38.19 9.45
N LEU A 241 11.74 36.87 9.60
CA LEU A 241 10.62 36.02 9.12
C LEU A 241 9.39 36.07 10.03
N ASP A 242 9.51 36.63 11.22
CA ASP A 242 8.40 36.75 12.16
C ASP A 242 7.35 37.74 11.65
N GLY A 243 6.15 37.22 11.37
CA GLY A 243 5.03 38.05 10.87
C GLY A 243 4.26 38.84 11.94
N ARG A 244 4.66 38.78 13.23
CA ARG A 244 4.00 39.51 14.33
C ARG A 244 4.37 41.02 14.35
N GLY A 245 5.45 41.40 13.70
CA GLY A 245 5.95 42.76 13.63
C GLY A 245 7.36 42.91 14.19
N GLU A 246 7.88 44.14 14.19
CA GLU A 246 9.21 44.47 14.65
C GLU A 246 9.25 44.75 16.18
N GLY A 247 10.36 44.40 16.81
CA GLY A 247 10.58 44.68 18.23
C GLY A 247 11.73 43.83 18.81
N PRO A 248 12.12 44.09 20.06
CA PRO A 248 13.24 43.38 20.68
C PRO A 248 13.02 41.86 20.76
N TYR A 249 11.78 41.38 20.86
CA TYR A 249 11.45 39.97 20.92
C TYR A 249 10.96 39.40 19.59
N GLN A 250 11.26 40.07 18.47
CA GLN A 250 10.96 39.53 17.14
C GLN A 250 11.67 38.21 16.92
N GLY A 251 10.94 37.19 16.48
CA GLY A 251 11.48 35.84 16.30
C GLY A 251 11.52 34.97 17.54
N ALA A 252 11.36 35.50 18.77
CA ALA A 252 11.25 34.73 20.00
C ALA A 252 9.78 34.34 20.26
N PHE A 253 9.52 33.04 20.59
CA PHE A 253 8.16 32.51 20.72
C PHE A 253 7.86 31.84 22.05
N LEU A 254 8.84 31.21 22.68
CA LEU A 254 8.67 30.49 23.94
C LEU A 254 9.84 30.72 24.85
N TYR A 255 9.56 31.09 26.08
CA TYR A 255 10.52 31.09 27.18
C TYR A 255 10.09 30.08 28.22
N GLY A 256 11.02 29.42 28.89
CA GLY A 256 10.71 28.41 29.89
C GLY A 256 11.80 28.22 30.91
N ILE A 257 11.42 27.77 32.11
CA ILE A 257 12.31 27.39 33.20
C ILE A 257 12.04 25.93 33.55
N LEU A 258 13.11 25.14 33.56
CA LEU A 258 13.09 23.73 33.97
C LEU A 258 13.81 23.57 35.29
N THR A 259 13.14 22.98 36.28
CA THR A 259 13.75 22.62 37.56
C THR A 259 14.01 21.13 37.65
N PHE A 260 15.22 20.75 38.02
CA PHE A 260 15.67 19.37 38.11
C PHE A 260 15.81 18.91 39.55
N GLY A 261 15.42 17.67 39.83
CA GLY A 261 15.64 17.02 41.11
C GLY A 261 17.06 16.52 41.31
N GLY A 262 17.38 16.06 42.51
CA GLY A 262 18.70 15.53 42.82
C GLY A 262 19.14 14.28 42.05
N ASN A 263 18.21 13.61 41.38
CA ASN A 263 18.46 12.50 40.46
C ASN A 263 18.58 12.93 38.97
N GLY A 264 18.52 14.24 38.73
CA GLY A 264 18.60 14.83 37.39
C GLY A 264 17.30 14.79 36.57
N ASP A 265 16.21 14.32 37.13
CA ASP A 265 14.91 14.34 36.47
C ASP A 265 14.22 15.70 36.61
N ILE A 266 13.44 16.10 35.60
CA ILE A 266 12.61 17.31 35.65
C ILE A 266 11.53 17.13 36.72
N ILE A 267 11.49 18.01 37.70
CA ILE A 267 10.52 18.01 38.80
C ILE A 267 9.51 19.15 38.71
N ASP A 268 9.87 20.25 38.05
CA ASP A 268 8.98 21.38 37.79
C ASP A 268 9.34 22.04 36.47
N ALA A 269 8.33 22.62 35.79
CA ALA A 269 8.49 23.28 34.52
C ALA A 269 7.47 24.40 34.36
N SER A 270 7.95 25.60 34.10
CA SER A 270 7.13 26.76 33.80
C SER A 270 7.49 27.33 32.45
N PHE A 271 6.50 27.61 31.61
CA PHE A 271 6.71 28.16 30.29
C PHE A 271 5.81 29.36 30.03
N TRP A 272 6.28 30.27 29.19
CA TRP A 272 5.58 31.48 28.77
C TRP A 272 5.63 31.59 27.25
N GLU A 273 4.50 31.79 26.62
CA GLU A 273 4.44 32.12 25.19
C GLU A 273 4.73 33.62 25.02
N ILE A 274 5.69 33.95 24.18
CA ILE A 274 6.01 35.33 23.81
C ILE A 274 5.07 35.72 22.64
N THR A 275 3.94 36.33 22.98
CA THR A 275 2.92 36.72 22.03
C THR A 275 3.18 38.05 21.32
N SER A 276 3.93 38.94 21.95
CA SER A 276 4.25 40.29 21.43
C SER A 276 5.73 40.43 21.14
N PRO A 277 6.12 40.91 19.96
CA PRO A 277 7.52 41.17 19.63
C PRO A 277 8.05 42.44 20.34
N SER A 278 7.16 43.31 20.85
CA SER A 278 7.55 44.60 21.41
C SER A 278 7.85 44.56 22.90
N SER A 279 7.29 43.61 23.65
CA SER A 279 7.45 43.51 25.10
C SER A 279 7.16 42.09 25.59
N PHE A 280 8.01 41.63 26.50
CA PHE A 280 7.83 40.41 27.26
C PHE A 280 8.48 40.52 28.62
N ASP A 281 7.80 40.08 29.68
CA ASP A 281 8.34 40.00 31.04
C ASP A 281 7.65 38.81 31.75
N PRO A 282 8.36 37.73 32.06
CA PRO A 282 7.78 36.56 32.72
C PRO A 282 7.29 36.84 34.16
N ASN A 283 7.69 37.96 34.73
CA ASN A 283 7.17 38.38 36.04
C ASN A 283 5.80 39.06 35.96
N LEU A 284 5.43 39.56 34.78
CA LEU A 284 4.16 40.26 34.53
C LEU A 284 3.21 39.41 33.68
N ASP A 285 3.75 38.63 32.75
CA ASP A 285 2.98 37.78 31.86
C ASP A 285 2.62 36.45 32.55
N PRO A 286 1.41 35.93 32.37
CA PRO A 286 1.02 34.66 32.98
C PRO A 286 1.72 33.47 32.29
N PRO A 287 2.20 32.48 33.06
CA PRO A 287 2.73 31.25 32.47
C PRO A 287 1.63 30.45 31.76
N LEU A 288 2.05 29.63 30.82
CA LEU A 288 1.16 28.64 30.13
C LEU A 288 0.57 27.69 31.17
N ASP A 289 -0.72 27.44 31.06
CA ASP A 289 -1.39 26.44 31.90
C ASP A 289 -1.07 25.03 31.40
N LEU A 290 0.06 24.49 31.82
CA LEU A 290 0.50 23.14 31.44
C LEU A 290 -0.40 22.04 32.00
N THR A 291 -1.20 22.32 33.05
CA THR A 291 -2.15 21.30 33.56
C THR A 291 -3.28 21.01 32.56
N THR A 292 -3.64 22.01 31.78
CA THR A 292 -4.62 21.87 30.68
C THR A 292 -3.96 21.45 29.38
N LEU A 293 -2.82 22.00 29.03
CA LEU A 293 -2.10 21.74 27.78
C LEU A 293 -1.33 20.40 27.78
N GLY A 294 -0.87 20.01 28.97
CA GLY A 294 -0.01 18.84 29.18
C GLY A 294 1.45 19.06 28.81
N ARG A 295 1.73 19.82 27.75
CA ARG A 295 3.07 20.16 27.24
C ARG A 295 3.14 21.59 26.79
N PRO A 296 4.35 22.23 26.79
CA PRO A 296 4.51 23.57 26.27
C PRO A 296 4.13 23.67 24.80
N GLN A 297 3.33 24.70 24.49
CA GLN A 297 2.89 25.02 23.15
C GLN A 297 3.11 26.49 22.88
N PHE A 298 3.40 26.84 21.64
CA PHE A 298 3.53 28.21 21.18
C PHE A 298 3.05 28.36 19.74
N ASN A 299 2.66 29.58 19.39
CA ASN A 299 2.19 29.92 18.04
C ASN A 299 3.32 30.55 17.26
N LEU A 300 3.87 29.81 16.30
CA LEU A 300 4.86 30.30 15.37
C LEU A 300 4.14 31.07 14.25
N ASN A 301 4.48 32.33 14.06
CA ASN A 301 3.96 33.13 12.96
C ASN A 301 5.08 33.46 11.97
N ILE A 302 4.99 32.87 10.78
CA ILE A 302 5.93 33.14 9.69
C ILE A 302 5.19 33.88 8.59
N GLN A 303 5.59 35.12 8.33
CA GLN A 303 5.04 35.97 7.27
C GLN A 303 3.49 36.05 7.27
N GLY A 304 2.86 36.03 8.45
CA GLY A 304 1.41 36.09 8.62
C GLY A 304 0.70 34.73 8.65
N ASN A 305 1.41 33.62 8.42
CA ASN A 305 0.88 32.27 8.57
C ASN A 305 1.21 31.75 9.97
N THR A 306 0.18 31.44 10.74
CA THR A 306 0.34 30.93 12.11
C THR A 306 0.22 29.42 12.14
N GLN A 307 1.14 28.75 12.83
CA GLN A 307 1.08 27.34 13.16
C GLN A 307 1.38 27.12 14.64
N THR A 308 0.63 26.26 15.30
CA THR A 308 0.86 25.91 16.70
C THR A 308 1.84 24.75 16.75
N ILE A 309 2.90 24.90 17.55
CA ILE A 309 3.92 23.88 17.76
C ILE A 309 3.90 23.44 19.20
N THR A 310 3.85 22.15 19.45
CA THR A 310 4.02 21.51 20.76
C THR A 310 5.46 21.06 20.90
N LEU A 311 6.13 21.48 21.97
CA LEU A 311 7.48 21.05 22.32
C LEU A 311 7.43 19.93 23.36
N ASP A 312 7.83 18.72 22.96
CA ASP A 312 7.94 17.58 23.87
C ASP A 312 9.40 17.35 24.28
N LEU A 313 9.71 17.65 25.52
CA LEU A 313 11.01 17.39 26.15
C LEU A 313 11.03 16.05 26.91
N GLY A 314 10.05 15.18 26.67
CA GLY A 314 9.88 13.88 27.32
C GLY A 314 9.13 13.94 28.65
N PHE A 315 8.41 15.01 28.93
CA PHE A 315 7.51 15.09 30.06
C PHE A 315 6.13 15.61 29.69
N LYS A 316 5.17 15.30 30.55
CA LYS A 316 3.80 15.79 30.44
C LYS A 316 3.33 16.20 31.83
N VAL A 317 2.71 17.35 31.94
CA VAL A 317 2.07 17.79 33.18
C VAL A 317 0.63 17.25 33.18
N GLU A 318 0.27 16.50 34.21
CA GLU A 318 -1.09 15.97 34.39
C GLU A 318 -2.02 17.02 35.01
N VAL A 319 -3.33 16.77 34.96
CA VAL A 319 -4.35 17.70 35.47
C VAL A 319 -4.20 18.00 36.98
N ASP A 320 -3.59 17.09 37.72
CA ASP A 320 -3.29 17.28 39.17
C ASP A 320 -1.99 18.05 39.44
N GLY A 321 -1.30 18.52 38.39
CA GLY A 321 -0.03 19.21 38.44
C GLY A 321 1.19 18.31 38.59
N SER A 322 1.00 16.97 38.59
CA SER A 322 2.13 16.05 38.66
C SER A 322 2.82 15.93 37.29
N ILE A 323 4.13 15.71 37.29
CA ILE A 323 4.93 15.54 36.10
C ILE A 323 5.08 14.04 35.80
N ASN A 324 4.45 13.58 34.71
CA ASN A 324 4.65 12.28 34.16
C ASN A 324 5.81 12.31 33.15
N ARG A 325 6.81 11.44 33.33
CA ARG A 325 8.04 11.42 32.54
C ARG A 325 8.10 10.19 31.69
N ALA A 326 8.38 10.40 30.42
CA ALA A 326 8.69 9.31 29.51
C ALA A 326 10.11 8.75 29.78
N SER A 327 10.40 7.56 29.32
CA SER A 327 11.74 6.97 29.43
C SER A 327 12.82 7.79 28.69
N TYR A 328 12.40 8.61 27.74
CA TYR A 328 13.24 9.52 26.94
C TYR A 328 13.20 10.97 27.43
N ALA A 329 12.77 11.25 28.67
CA ALA A 329 12.74 12.59 29.19
C ALA A 329 14.16 13.21 29.25
N SER A 330 14.22 14.51 28.98
CA SER A 330 15.45 15.29 29.13
C SER A 330 15.91 15.29 30.57
N LYS A 331 17.23 15.34 30.81
CA LYS A 331 17.84 15.17 32.14
C LYS A 331 19.00 16.12 32.38
N LEU A 332 19.22 16.45 33.64
CA LEU A 332 20.43 17.13 34.11
C LEU A 332 21.44 16.06 34.61
N LEU A 333 22.55 15.95 33.92
CA LEU A 333 23.59 14.96 34.26
C LEU A 333 24.97 15.60 34.24
N ALA A 334 25.97 14.96 34.92
CA ALA A 334 27.37 15.38 34.88
C ALA A 334 28.04 14.94 33.54
N ASN A 335 27.40 15.25 32.44
CA ASN A 335 27.86 15.01 31.08
C ASN A 335 27.79 16.31 30.27
N PRO A 336 28.57 16.46 29.19
CA PRO A 336 28.42 17.59 28.27
C PRO A 336 27.00 17.69 27.74
N PHE A 337 26.57 18.89 27.37
CA PHE A 337 25.33 19.10 26.64
C PHE A 337 25.27 18.23 25.41
N VAL A 338 24.24 17.42 25.27
CA VAL A 338 24.05 16.50 24.12
C VAL A 338 22.57 16.44 23.76
N GLN A 339 22.28 16.67 22.50
CA GLN A 339 21.00 16.31 21.90
C GLN A 339 21.03 14.81 21.59
N LEU A 340 20.25 14.02 22.32
CA LEU A 340 20.19 12.57 22.11
C LEU A 340 19.19 12.18 21.04
N TYR A 341 18.08 12.90 20.95
CA TYR A 341 17.01 12.62 20.02
C TYR A 341 16.35 13.91 19.56
N TYR A 342 16.05 13.97 18.29
CA TYR A 342 15.25 15.02 17.69
C TYR A 342 14.35 14.41 16.60
N ASN A 343 13.08 14.71 16.67
CA ASN A 343 12.12 14.34 15.64
C ASN A 343 11.03 15.43 15.53
N GLN A 344 10.50 15.61 14.35
CA GLN A 344 9.40 16.51 14.08
C GLN A 344 8.50 15.90 12.98
N ASN A 345 7.24 16.30 12.93
CA ASN A 345 6.23 15.67 12.07
C ASN A 345 5.92 16.45 10.78
N GLY A 346 6.59 17.58 10.53
CA GLY A 346 6.42 18.34 9.29
C GLY A 346 7.24 17.81 8.13
N TYR A 347 6.86 18.15 6.92
CA TYR A 347 7.60 17.82 5.70
C TYR A 347 7.29 18.77 4.56
N SER A 348 8.23 18.89 3.63
CA SER A 348 8.04 19.64 2.37
C SER A 348 7.10 18.91 1.41
N GLN A 349 6.65 19.60 0.39
CA GLN A 349 5.94 19.00 -0.73
C GLN A 349 6.73 17.82 -1.32
N GLY A 350 6.06 16.69 -1.55
CA GLY A 350 6.61 15.50 -2.18
C GLY A 350 6.02 15.25 -3.55
N ILE A 351 6.86 14.81 -4.50
CA ILE A 351 6.40 14.30 -5.80
C ILE A 351 6.43 12.77 -5.72
N PHE A 352 5.45 12.11 -6.31
CA PHE A 352 5.39 10.66 -6.38
C PHE A 352 6.68 10.07 -6.96
N ASP A 353 7.28 9.12 -6.28
CA ASP A 353 8.53 8.45 -6.64
C ASP A 353 8.27 7.00 -7.07
N LYS A 354 7.73 6.18 -6.18
CA LYS A 354 7.52 4.75 -6.41
C LYS A 354 6.37 4.19 -5.60
N ILE A 355 5.93 2.99 -6.02
CA ILE A 355 4.96 2.16 -5.29
C ILE A 355 5.68 1.00 -4.61
N GLU A 356 5.15 0.62 -3.47
CA GLU A 356 5.45 -0.62 -2.76
C GLU A 356 4.13 -1.32 -2.43
N VAL A 357 4.06 -2.62 -2.71
CA VAL A 357 2.92 -3.44 -2.28
C VAL A 357 3.40 -4.37 -1.17
N ILE A 358 2.82 -4.22 0.02
CA ILE A 358 3.19 -5.04 1.17
C ILE A 358 2.68 -6.44 0.94
N THR A 359 3.62 -7.37 0.83
CA THR A 359 3.33 -8.80 0.67
C THR A 359 2.50 -9.29 1.85
N GLU A 360 1.58 -10.21 1.58
CA GLU A 360 0.62 -10.81 2.50
C GLU A 360 -0.58 -9.94 2.86
N GLU A 361 -0.43 -8.66 3.13
CA GLU A 361 -1.51 -7.73 3.47
C GLU A 361 -2.22 -7.16 2.26
N GLY A 362 -1.52 -7.11 1.11
CA GLY A 362 -2.02 -6.46 -0.10
C GLY A 362 -2.17 -4.95 0.03
N LEU A 363 -1.49 -4.33 1.00
CA LEU A 363 -1.51 -2.89 1.21
C LEU A 363 -0.60 -2.19 0.20
N ILE A 364 -1.14 -1.22 -0.50
CA ILE A 364 -0.42 -0.40 -1.46
C ILE A 364 0.04 0.89 -0.78
N ARG A 365 1.35 1.11 -0.81
CA ARG A 365 2.00 2.28 -0.26
C ARG A 365 2.70 3.06 -1.39
N ALA A 366 2.39 4.35 -1.48
CA ALA A 366 3.07 5.27 -2.39
C ALA A 366 4.18 6.01 -1.65
N TRP A 367 5.38 6.04 -2.21
CA TRP A 367 6.52 6.78 -1.68
C TRP A 367 6.71 8.07 -2.46
N TYR A 368 7.13 9.12 -1.75
CA TYR A 368 7.33 10.46 -2.29
C TYR A 368 8.77 10.93 -2.10
N THR A 369 9.20 11.88 -2.94
CA THR A 369 10.57 12.42 -2.93
C THR A 369 10.97 13.10 -1.63
N ASN A 370 10.00 13.48 -0.78
CA ASN A 370 10.24 14.01 0.56
C ASN A 370 10.49 12.92 1.64
N GLY A 371 10.60 11.65 1.22
CA GLY A 371 10.80 10.51 2.11
C GLY A 371 9.55 10.05 2.85
N GLN A 372 8.41 10.70 2.62
CA GLN A 372 7.13 10.29 3.21
C GLN A 372 6.47 9.21 2.38
N ASN A 373 5.60 8.45 3.00
CA ASN A 373 4.77 7.46 2.33
C ASN A 373 3.29 7.66 2.67
N LEU A 374 2.45 7.28 1.74
CA LEU A 374 1.00 7.30 1.90
C LEU A 374 0.46 5.90 1.65
N GLU A 375 -0.28 5.36 2.59
CA GLU A 375 -1.08 4.16 2.38
C GLU A 375 -2.29 4.52 1.54
N VAL A 376 -2.31 4.03 0.30
CA VAL A 376 -3.29 4.46 -0.70
C VAL A 376 -4.52 3.58 -0.67
N ALA A 377 -4.31 2.26 -0.65
CA ALA A 377 -5.40 1.30 -0.70
C ALA A 377 -4.93 -0.09 -0.28
N LYS A 378 -5.91 -0.94 0.04
CA LYS A 378 -5.72 -2.37 0.28
C LYS A 378 -6.38 -3.17 -0.83
N ILE A 379 -5.62 -4.09 -1.44
CA ILE A 379 -6.12 -5.02 -2.45
C ILE A 379 -7.00 -6.05 -1.75
N PHE A 380 -8.18 -6.30 -2.30
CA PHE A 380 -9.04 -7.40 -1.91
C PHE A 380 -9.13 -8.42 -3.03
N LEU A 381 -9.29 -9.68 -2.65
CA LEU A 381 -9.41 -10.79 -3.59
C LEU A 381 -10.84 -11.33 -3.60
N ALA A 382 -11.27 -11.82 -4.77
CA ALA A 382 -12.55 -12.48 -4.94
C ALA A 382 -12.38 -14.00 -4.99
N ASP A 383 -13.17 -14.74 -4.21
CA ASP A 383 -13.28 -16.19 -4.26
C ASP A 383 -14.70 -16.61 -4.66
N PHE A 384 -14.85 -17.77 -5.28
CA PHE A 384 -16.13 -18.27 -5.75
C PHE A 384 -16.33 -19.71 -5.31
N THR A 385 -17.57 -20.05 -4.97
CA THR A 385 -17.93 -21.43 -4.69
C THR A 385 -18.14 -22.17 -6.02
N GLY A 386 -17.23 -23.09 -6.36
CA GLY A 386 -17.30 -23.84 -7.63
C GLY A 386 -16.97 -22.97 -8.85
N TYR A 387 -15.68 -22.69 -9.09
CA TYR A 387 -15.21 -21.83 -10.17
C TYR A 387 -15.79 -22.15 -11.55
N GLU A 388 -15.93 -23.47 -11.86
CA GLU A 388 -16.44 -23.94 -13.15
C GLU A 388 -17.89 -23.51 -13.43
N ASP A 389 -18.72 -23.50 -12.37
CA ASP A 389 -20.13 -23.11 -12.45
C ASP A 389 -20.34 -21.61 -12.26
N SER A 390 -19.37 -20.94 -11.66
CA SER A 390 -19.47 -19.53 -11.24
C SER A 390 -18.86 -18.56 -12.23
N LEU A 391 -17.86 -18.98 -13.01
CA LEU A 391 -17.06 -18.10 -13.88
C LEU A 391 -17.19 -18.45 -15.35
N ILE A 392 -17.16 -17.42 -16.19
CA ILE A 392 -17.09 -17.52 -17.65
C ILE A 392 -15.77 -16.91 -18.10
N LYS A 393 -14.98 -17.66 -18.88
CA LYS A 393 -13.75 -17.14 -19.52
C LYS A 393 -14.13 -16.30 -20.73
N ILE A 394 -13.74 -15.03 -20.75
CA ILE A 394 -14.08 -14.07 -21.82
C ILE A 394 -12.90 -13.68 -22.72
N GLY A 395 -11.73 -14.29 -22.53
CA GLY A 395 -10.49 -13.96 -23.22
C GLY A 395 -9.59 -13.03 -22.42
N SER A 396 -8.37 -12.80 -22.92
CA SER A 396 -7.37 -11.91 -22.29
C SER A 396 -7.12 -12.20 -20.80
N ASN A 397 -7.22 -13.47 -20.39
CA ASN A 397 -7.12 -13.95 -19.01
C ASN A 397 -8.15 -13.33 -18.03
N LEU A 398 -9.28 -12.85 -18.58
CA LEU A 398 -10.40 -12.31 -17.82
C LEU A 398 -11.50 -13.35 -17.62
N PHE A 399 -12.11 -13.25 -16.46
CA PHE A 399 -13.27 -14.04 -16.06
C PHE A 399 -14.41 -13.12 -15.67
N LEU A 400 -15.62 -13.50 -16.01
CA LEU A 400 -16.85 -12.82 -15.62
C LEU A 400 -17.66 -13.75 -14.70
N ALA A 401 -18.21 -13.21 -13.60
CA ALA A 401 -19.14 -13.97 -12.77
C ALA A 401 -20.46 -14.19 -13.54
N ARG A 402 -21.01 -15.41 -13.45
CA ARG A 402 -22.34 -15.69 -14.01
C ARG A 402 -23.41 -14.88 -13.29
N GLU A 403 -24.48 -14.58 -13.99
CA GLU A 403 -25.61 -13.82 -13.45
C GLU A 403 -26.18 -14.49 -12.18
N GLY A 404 -26.36 -13.69 -11.15
CA GLY A 404 -26.85 -14.16 -9.82
C GLY A 404 -25.80 -14.77 -8.91
N ILE A 405 -24.52 -14.84 -9.33
CA ILE A 405 -23.42 -15.31 -8.47
C ILE A 405 -22.63 -14.11 -7.95
N THR A 406 -22.57 -14.00 -6.62
CA THR A 406 -21.77 -13.01 -5.93
C THR A 406 -20.47 -13.63 -5.41
N PRO A 407 -19.30 -13.00 -5.65
CA PRO A 407 -18.04 -13.47 -5.08
C PRO A 407 -18.01 -13.26 -3.56
N PHE A 408 -17.26 -14.09 -2.87
CA PHE A 408 -16.81 -13.80 -1.53
C PHE A 408 -15.55 -12.95 -1.61
N ILE A 409 -15.61 -11.72 -1.07
CA ILE A 409 -14.48 -10.78 -1.06
C ILE A 409 -13.76 -10.89 0.27
N PHE A 410 -12.44 -10.95 0.24
CA PHE A 410 -11.61 -11.13 1.42
C PHE A 410 -10.27 -10.39 1.30
N ALA A 411 -9.73 -9.98 2.45
CA ALA A 411 -8.37 -9.46 2.53
C ALA A 411 -7.35 -10.59 2.31
N PRO A 412 -6.22 -10.33 1.64
CA PRO A 412 -5.17 -11.32 1.46
C PRO A 412 -4.73 -11.94 2.79
N GLY A 413 -4.47 -13.25 2.79
CA GLY A 413 -4.06 -13.98 4.00
C GLY A 413 -5.18 -14.35 4.99
N PHE A 414 -6.42 -14.00 4.71
CA PHE A 414 -7.55 -14.30 5.58
C PHE A 414 -7.96 -15.78 5.52
N TYR A 415 -7.98 -16.49 6.65
CA TYR A 415 -8.39 -17.90 6.79
C TYR A 415 -7.82 -18.86 5.74
N GLU A 416 -6.50 -18.95 5.59
CA GLU A 416 -5.81 -19.86 4.65
C GLU A 416 -6.20 -19.64 3.16
N ARG A 417 -6.81 -18.49 2.83
CA ARG A 417 -7.10 -18.10 1.45
C ARG A 417 -5.88 -17.48 0.79
N GLY A 418 -6.02 -17.06 -0.46
CA GLY A 418 -4.92 -16.52 -1.24
C GLY A 418 -4.23 -15.32 -0.58
N ARG A 419 -2.91 -15.24 -0.78
CA ARG A 419 -2.06 -14.12 -0.36
C ARG A 419 -1.54 -13.41 -1.58
N VAL A 420 -1.37 -12.11 -1.49
CA VAL A 420 -0.73 -11.32 -2.54
C VAL A 420 0.77 -11.34 -2.32
N ILE A 421 1.52 -11.62 -3.38
CA ILE A 421 2.99 -11.55 -3.41
C ILE A 421 3.36 -10.45 -4.40
N SER A 422 4.09 -9.45 -3.93
CA SER A 422 4.66 -8.38 -4.75
C SER A 422 5.95 -8.83 -5.44
N GLY A 423 6.24 -8.29 -6.62
CA GLY A 423 7.43 -8.66 -7.38
C GLY A 423 7.39 -10.11 -7.89
N ALA A 424 6.21 -10.62 -8.21
CA ALA A 424 6.03 -11.96 -8.74
C ALA A 424 4.82 -12.05 -9.67
N LEU A 425 4.84 -13.01 -10.59
CA LEU A 425 3.76 -13.30 -11.52
C LEU A 425 3.41 -14.78 -11.47
N GLU A 426 2.11 -15.08 -11.58
CA GLU A 426 1.64 -16.44 -11.75
C GLU A 426 1.78 -16.85 -13.23
N GLY A 427 2.54 -17.90 -13.51
CA GLY A 427 2.66 -18.48 -14.85
C GLY A 427 1.41 -19.29 -15.24
N SER A 428 1.41 -19.80 -16.48
CA SER A 428 0.40 -20.74 -16.94
C SER A 428 0.41 -22.03 -16.09
N ASN A 429 -0.76 -22.62 -15.86
CA ASN A 429 -0.87 -23.93 -15.19
C ASN A 429 -0.79 -25.11 -16.17
N VAL A 430 -0.41 -24.86 -17.43
CA VAL A 430 -0.29 -25.86 -18.48
C VAL A 430 1.05 -26.60 -18.40
N ASP A 431 1.01 -27.93 -18.43
CA ASP A 431 2.20 -28.78 -18.55
C ASP A 431 2.42 -29.16 -20.03
N LEU A 432 3.49 -28.64 -20.62
CA LEU A 432 3.85 -28.87 -22.01
C LEU A 432 3.99 -30.36 -22.33
N ALA A 433 4.62 -31.14 -21.45
CA ALA A 433 4.87 -32.57 -21.73
C ALA A 433 3.55 -33.36 -21.80
N MET A 434 2.63 -33.08 -20.89
CA MET A 434 1.31 -33.70 -20.87
C MET A 434 0.48 -33.29 -22.09
N GLU A 435 0.49 -32.01 -22.46
CA GLU A 435 -0.28 -31.52 -23.60
C GLU A 435 0.28 -32.07 -24.92
N MET A 436 1.60 -32.21 -25.07
CA MET A 436 2.20 -32.84 -26.26
C MET A 436 1.83 -34.33 -26.37
N ILE A 437 1.78 -35.05 -25.24
CA ILE A 437 1.30 -36.45 -25.23
C ILE A 437 -0.17 -36.50 -25.65
N ASN A 438 -1.02 -35.64 -25.08
CA ASN A 438 -2.44 -35.54 -25.43
C ASN A 438 -2.62 -35.27 -26.95
N LEU A 439 -1.83 -34.31 -27.47
CA LEU A 439 -1.88 -33.99 -28.91
C LEU A 439 -1.54 -35.18 -29.78
N ILE A 440 -0.47 -35.93 -29.45
CA ILE A 440 -0.07 -37.14 -30.20
C ILE A 440 -1.17 -38.23 -30.17
N VAL A 441 -1.78 -38.45 -28.98
CA VAL A 441 -2.88 -39.41 -28.83
C VAL A 441 -4.08 -39.00 -29.67
N LEU A 442 -4.47 -37.73 -29.64
CA LEU A 442 -5.59 -37.21 -30.44
C LEU A 442 -5.30 -37.28 -31.95
N GLN A 443 -4.08 -36.95 -32.38
CA GLN A 443 -3.68 -37.09 -33.79
C GLN A 443 -3.77 -38.52 -34.27
N ARG A 444 -3.31 -39.51 -33.48
CA ARG A 444 -3.42 -40.93 -33.83
C ARG A 444 -4.87 -41.39 -33.86
N ALA A 445 -5.70 -40.95 -32.91
CA ALA A 445 -7.13 -41.25 -32.89
C ALA A 445 -7.84 -40.67 -34.13
N PHE A 446 -7.54 -39.42 -34.47
CA PHE A 446 -8.04 -38.77 -35.70
C PHE A 446 -7.66 -39.58 -36.96
N GLN A 447 -6.38 -39.91 -37.14
CA GLN A 447 -5.88 -40.68 -38.29
C GLN A 447 -6.55 -42.05 -38.38
N SER A 448 -6.76 -42.73 -37.24
CA SER A 448 -7.43 -44.02 -37.19
C SER A 448 -8.89 -43.93 -37.64
N ASN A 449 -9.63 -42.92 -37.17
CA ASN A 449 -11.02 -42.70 -37.60
C ASN A 449 -11.11 -42.34 -39.08
N VAL A 450 -10.20 -41.50 -39.60
CA VAL A 450 -10.15 -41.18 -41.05
C VAL A 450 -9.86 -42.41 -41.88
N ARG A 451 -8.89 -43.27 -41.51
CA ARG A 451 -8.60 -44.51 -42.20
C ARG A 451 -9.81 -45.45 -42.21
N ALA A 452 -10.54 -45.56 -41.09
CA ALA A 452 -11.75 -46.38 -41.04
C ALA A 452 -12.86 -45.86 -41.96
N ILE A 453 -13.01 -44.55 -42.14
CA ILE A 453 -13.94 -43.92 -43.09
C ILE A 453 -13.51 -44.29 -44.50
N VAL A 454 -12.23 -44.14 -44.88
CA VAL A 454 -11.71 -44.47 -46.22
C VAL A 454 -11.91 -45.95 -46.53
N THR A 455 -11.65 -46.86 -45.58
CA THR A 455 -11.88 -48.29 -45.75
C THR A 455 -13.37 -48.62 -45.95
N ALA A 456 -14.24 -47.93 -45.17
CA ALA A 456 -15.71 -48.14 -45.39
C ALA A 456 -16.20 -47.60 -46.72
N ASP A 457 -15.61 -46.50 -47.23
CA ASP A 457 -15.92 -45.97 -48.58
C ASP A 457 -15.47 -46.92 -49.69
N GLN A 458 -14.25 -47.45 -49.58
CA GLN A 458 -13.75 -48.49 -50.50
C GLN A 458 -14.65 -49.74 -50.55
N LEU A 459 -15.13 -50.17 -49.38
CA LEU A 459 -16.08 -51.31 -49.34
C LEU A 459 -17.43 -50.99 -50.00
N LEU A 460 -17.89 -49.76 -49.96
CA LEU A 460 -19.08 -49.28 -50.65
C LEU A 460 -18.84 -49.26 -52.15
N GLU A 461 -17.71 -48.76 -52.62
CA GLU A 461 -17.34 -48.70 -54.01
C GLU A 461 -17.21 -50.11 -54.59
N ASP A 462 -16.54 -51.06 -53.91
CA ASP A 462 -16.45 -52.47 -54.28
C ASP A 462 -17.83 -53.16 -54.35
N PHE A 463 -18.73 -52.78 -53.45
CA PHE A 463 -20.10 -53.31 -53.50
C PHE A 463 -20.86 -52.79 -54.70
N PHE A 464 -20.81 -51.51 -55.04
CA PHE A 464 -21.47 -50.95 -56.23
C PHE A 464 -20.90 -51.44 -57.54
N ASN A 465 -19.59 -51.73 -57.58
CA ASN A 465 -18.94 -52.25 -58.80
C ASN A 465 -19.21 -53.75 -59.07
N LYS A 466 -19.72 -54.49 -58.03
CA LYS A 466 -20.04 -55.95 -58.16
C LYS A 466 -21.52 -56.24 -58.29
N VAL A 467 -22.38 -55.25 -58.16
CA VAL A 467 -23.82 -55.33 -58.42
C VAL A 467 -24.13 -54.78 -59.81
#